data_14e191b162d7df65236e63ed242080f0
#
_entry.id   14e191b162d7df65236e63ed242080f0
#
_cell.length_a   1.000
_cell.length_b   1.000
_cell.length_c   1.000
_cell.angle_alpha   90.00
_cell.angle_beta   90.00
_cell.angle_gamma   90.00
#
_symmetry.space_group_name_H-M   'P 1'
#
loop_
_entity.id
_entity.type
_entity.pdbx_description
1 polymer ?
#
loop_
_entity_poly.entity_id
_entity_poly.type
_entity_poly.pdbx_seq_one_letter_code
_entity_poly.pdbx_strand_id
1 'polypeptide(L)'
;QTHFYNILENNAAYDFQFNGESTRLKVNIKQVLMSDDWDAVTFQQVSQAAPHFATYEPYLSALADYVRTYLPHTKFYMHQTWAYEAGSERLKNAGFDTPQEMLEHIRSAYQAAADRIGASGIIPSGDAMFKALENGMEIVHRDTFHASLGFGRYLLGLVWYGFFTGRSVKHIPFDAFDVPVSDKEREIAARTAAAVLGTTL
;
A
#
# COMPACT_ATOMS: atom_id res chain seq x y z
N GLN A 1 13.22 7.24 6.02
CA GLN A 1 14.46 7.49 6.78
C GLN A 1 15.29 6.19 6.91
N THR A 2 14.78 5.13 7.52
CA THR A 2 15.51 3.86 7.75
C THR A 2 16.11 3.30 6.47
N HIS A 3 15.34 3.21 5.38
CA HIS A 3 15.82 2.70 4.09
C HIS A 3 16.97 3.54 3.52
N PHE A 4 16.92 4.85 3.69
CA PHE A 4 17.97 5.75 3.25
C PHE A 4 19.31 5.46 3.97
N TYR A 5 19.28 5.32 5.30
CA TYR A 5 20.49 4.96 6.05
C TYR A 5 20.99 3.56 5.72
N ASN A 6 20.11 2.59 5.52
CA ASN A 6 20.51 1.25 5.08
C ASN A 6 21.21 1.25 3.71
N ILE A 7 20.83 2.19 2.82
CA ILE A 7 21.54 2.39 1.55
C ILE A 7 22.95 2.96 1.79
N LEU A 8 23.07 4.01 2.60
CA LEU A 8 24.37 4.64 2.88
C LEU A 8 25.35 3.68 3.53
N GLU A 9 24.87 2.81 4.41
CA GLU A 9 25.66 1.82 5.13
C GLU A 9 25.84 0.49 4.36
N ASN A 10 25.22 0.37 3.19
CA ASN A 10 25.14 -0.87 2.41
C ASN A 10 24.64 -2.08 3.23
N ASN A 11 23.67 -1.84 4.10
CA ASN A 11 23.22 -2.79 5.11
C ASN A 11 22.30 -3.87 4.52
N ALA A 12 22.65 -5.15 4.68
CA ALA A 12 21.84 -6.31 4.29
C ALA A 12 20.74 -6.60 5.34
N ALA A 13 19.85 -5.62 5.58
CA ALA A 13 18.84 -5.65 6.62
C ALA A 13 17.51 -6.31 6.20
N TYR A 14 17.36 -6.70 4.93
CA TYR A 14 16.08 -7.13 4.37
C TYR A 14 16.05 -8.64 4.12
N ASP A 15 14.91 -9.26 4.44
CA ASP A 15 14.62 -10.62 4.00
C ASP A 15 14.14 -10.59 2.55
N PHE A 16 14.87 -11.26 1.66
CA PHE A 16 14.46 -11.35 0.26
C PHE A 16 13.36 -12.39 0.11
N GLN A 17 12.22 -11.93 -0.41
CA GLN A 17 11.09 -12.78 -0.77
C GLN A 17 10.87 -12.75 -2.27
N PHE A 18 10.56 -13.89 -2.86
CA PHE A 18 10.23 -14.01 -4.27
C PHE A 18 8.90 -14.77 -4.41
N ASN A 19 7.95 -14.19 -5.13
CA ASN A 19 6.59 -14.72 -5.26
C ASN A 19 5.91 -15.05 -3.91
N GLY A 20 6.14 -14.23 -2.88
CA GLY A 20 5.59 -14.44 -1.54
C GLY A 20 6.34 -15.46 -0.68
N GLU A 21 7.35 -16.14 -1.23
CA GLU A 21 8.15 -17.13 -0.53
C GLU A 21 9.47 -16.53 -0.04
N SER A 22 9.84 -16.82 1.21
CA SER A 22 11.13 -16.39 1.75
C SER A 22 12.27 -17.19 1.13
N THR A 23 13.24 -16.48 0.56
CA THR A 23 14.47 -17.11 0.07
C THR A 23 15.48 -17.43 1.19
N ARG A 24 15.20 -16.96 2.43
CA ARG A 24 16.11 -17.00 3.58
C ARG A 24 17.42 -16.22 3.39
N LEU A 25 17.51 -15.39 2.36
CA LEU A 25 18.66 -14.54 2.10
C LEU A 25 18.45 -13.16 2.72
N LYS A 26 19.47 -12.66 3.41
CA LYS A 26 19.55 -11.25 3.81
C LYS A 26 20.21 -10.47 2.68
N VAL A 27 19.57 -9.38 2.28
CA VAL A 27 20.01 -8.56 1.15
C VAL A 27 19.97 -7.08 1.49
N ASN A 28 20.73 -6.28 0.79
CA ASN A 28 20.57 -4.84 0.74
C ASN A 28 19.68 -4.44 -0.44
N ILE A 29 19.23 -3.19 -0.46
CA ILE A 29 18.31 -2.68 -1.50
C ILE A 29 18.94 -2.80 -2.88
N LYS A 30 20.25 -2.50 -3.03
CA LYS A 30 20.95 -2.60 -4.30
C LYS A 30 20.89 -4.01 -4.90
N GLN A 31 21.11 -5.05 -4.08
CA GLN A 31 21.06 -6.43 -4.54
C GLN A 31 19.67 -6.79 -5.10
N VAL A 32 18.59 -6.30 -4.47
CA VAL A 32 17.23 -6.51 -4.97
C VAL A 32 17.00 -5.74 -6.28
N LEU A 33 17.39 -4.46 -6.34
CA LEU A 33 17.22 -3.67 -7.57
C LEU A 33 17.96 -4.29 -8.77
N MET A 34 19.10 -4.92 -8.52
CA MET A 34 19.93 -5.54 -9.58
C MET A 34 19.57 -7.01 -9.87
N SER A 35 18.60 -7.58 -9.18
CA SER A 35 18.25 -9.00 -9.35
C SER A 35 17.32 -9.28 -10.52
N ASP A 36 16.66 -8.24 -11.05
CA ASP A 36 15.75 -8.36 -12.19
C ASP A 36 15.52 -7.00 -12.87
N ASP A 37 14.92 -7.00 -14.06
CA ASP A 37 14.41 -5.82 -14.75
C ASP A 37 12.98 -5.52 -14.25
N TRP A 38 12.89 -4.84 -13.11
CA TRP A 38 11.61 -4.54 -12.45
C TRP A 38 10.75 -3.57 -13.25
N ASP A 39 9.56 -3.99 -13.64
CA ASP A 39 8.58 -3.13 -14.33
C ASP A 39 8.06 -1.99 -13.44
N ALA A 40 7.93 -2.26 -12.14
CA ALA A 40 7.36 -1.34 -11.17
C ALA A 40 8.07 -1.41 -9.81
N VAL A 41 8.26 -0.23 -9.20
CA VAL A 41 8.68 -0.10 -7.80
C VAL A 41 7.65 0.72 -7.06
N THR A 42 7.21 0.24 -5.89
CA THR A 42 6.25 0.96 -5.06
C THR A 42 6.93 1.60 -3.85
N PHE A 43 6.48 2.79 -3.50
CA PHE A 43 6.87 3.50 -2.30
C PHE A 43 5.69 3.65 -1.36
N GLN A 44 5.95 3.50 -0.07
CA GLN A 44 4.95 3.64 0.99
C GLN A 44 5.58 4.30 2.21
N GLN A 45 4.85 5.20 2.86
CA GLN A 45 5.25 5.75 4.16
C GLN A 45 4.68 4.88 5.28
N VAL A 46 5.36 4.86 6.42
CA VAL A 46 4.82 4.23 7.64
C VAL A 46 3.51 4.91 8.06
N SER A 47 2.51 4.13 8.46
CA SER A 47 1.13 4.60 8.61
C SER A 47 0.96 5.83 9.52
N GLN A 48 1.74 5.91 10.61
CA GLN A 48 1.71 7.06 11.54
C GLN A 48 2.25 8.37 10.95
N ALA A 49 3.12 8.29 9.96
CA ALA A 49 3.71 9.45 9.28
C ALA A 49 3.04 9.73 7.91
N ALA A 50 2.23 8.79 7.43
CA ALA A 50 1.61 8.85 6.11
C ALA A 50 0.74 10.09 5.87
N PRO A 51 0.00 10.66 6.86
CA PRO A 51 -0.76 11.89 6.67
C PRO A 51 0.08 13.16 6.51
N HIS A 52 1.39 13.10 6.77
CA HIS A 52 2.26 14.28 6.90
C HIS A 52 3.35 14.29 5.83
N PHE A 53 3.10 14.95 4.69
CA PHE A 53 4.05 15.01 3.56
C PHE A 53 5.46 15.45 3.95
N ALA A 54 5.61 16.38 4.89
CA ALA A 54 6.91 16.82 5.37
C ALA A 54 7.81 15.68 5.90
N THR A 55 7.22 14.56 6.31
CA THR A 55 7.96 13.38 6.80
C THR A 55 8.55 12.50 5.69
N TYR A 56 8.14 12.71 4.45
CA TYR A 56 8.64 11.97 3.30
C TYR A 56 10.01 12.48 2.83
N GLU A 57 10.20 13.80 2.94
CA GLU A 57 11.42 14.45 2.46
C GLU A 57 12.50 14.61 3.55
N PRO A 58 13.79 14.55 3.18
CA PRO A 58 14.34 14.37 1.83
C PRO A 58 14.44 12.91 1.37
N TYR A 59 13.97 11.98 2.19
CA TYR A 59 14.24 10.55 2.03
C TYR A 59 13.54 9.94 0.81
N LEU A 60 12.30 10.36 0.49
CA LEU A 60 11.56 9.87 -0.66
C LEU A 60 12.29 10.22 -1.97
N SER A 61 12.67 11.49 -2.14
CA SER A 61 13.41 11.93 -3.32
C SER A 61 14.74 11.19 -3.46
N ALA A 62 15.50 11.07 -2.37
CA ALA A 62 16.78 10.37 -2.39
C ALA A 62 16.64 8.87 -2.72
N LEU A 63 15.61 8.21 -2.20
CA LEU A 63 15.32 6.81 -2.51
C LEU A 63 14.89 6.63 -3.97
N ALA A 64 14.05 7.51 -4.49
CA ALA A 64 13.61 7.48 -5.88
C ALA A 64 14.79 7.66 -6.84
N ASP A 65 15.68 8.61 -6.57
CA ASP A 65 16.87 8.86 -7.38
C ASP A 65 17.85 7.68 -7.31
N TYR A 66 17.99 7.07 -6.12
CA TYR A 66 18.79 5.86 -5.97
C TYR A 66 18.22 4.70 -6.81
N VAL A 67 16.92 4.47 -6.79
CA VAL A 67 16.28 3.44 -7.61
C VAL A 67 16.51 3.72 -9.10
N ARG A 68 16.33 4.97 -9.56
CA ARG A 68 16.56 5.35 -10.96
C ARG A 68 17.98 5.09 -11.44
N THR A 69 18.97 5.16 -10.54
CA THR A 69 20.35 4.85 -10.88
C THR A 69 20.54 3.41 -11.39
N TYR A 70 19.77 2.47 -10.85
CA TYR A 70 19.83 1.05 -11.22
C TYR A 70 18.74 0.60 -12.18
N LEU A 71 17.58 1.27 -12.13
CA LEU A 71 16.38 0.93 -12.87
C LEU A 71 15.83 2.17 -13.58
N PRO A 72 16.51 2.70 -14.61
CA PRO A 72 16.12 3.98 -15.24
C PRO A 72 14.78 3.94 -15.96
N HIS A 73 14.25 2.77 -16.31
CA HIS A 73 13.00 2.59 -17.05
C HIS A 73 11.84 2.11 -16.20
N THR A 74 12.07 1.78 -14.93
CA THR A 74 11.01 1.30 -14.03
C THR A 74 9.99 2.39 -13.73
N LYS A 75 8.73 2.00 -13.61
CA LYS A 75 7.65 2.91 -13.20
C LYS A 75 7.55 2.97 -11.69
N PHE A 76 7.37 4.17 -11.16
CA PHE A 76 7.16 4.38 -9.75
C PHE A 76 5.68 4.47 -9.44
N TYR A 77 5.27 3.88 -8.33
CA TYR A 77 3.92 3.98 -7.80
C TYR A 77 3.95 4.26 -6.31
N MET A 78 3.00 5.06 -5.84
CA MET A 78 2.78 5.24 -4.41
C MET A 78 1.72 4.24 -3.93
N HIS A 79 2.03 3.42 -2.92
CA HIS A 79 1.05 2.56 -2.28
C HIS A 79 0.43 3.29 -1.10
N GLN A 80 -0.80 3.79 -1.30
CA GLN A 80 -1.52 4.56 -0.28
C GLN A 80 -1.82 3.69 0.93
N THR A 81 -1.43 4.15 2.13
CA THR A 81 -1.87 3.55 3.39
C THR A 81 -3.32 3.96 3.69
N TRP A 82 -3.89 3.42 4.74
CA TRP A 82 -5.27 3.67 5.15
C TRP A 82 -5.36 4.32 6.53
N ALA A 83 -6.50 4.95 6.79
CA ALA A 83 -6.81 5.55 8.08
C ALA A 83 -6.99 4.49 9.17
N TYR A 84 -6.74 4.87 10.41
CA TYR A 84 -6.97 4.02 11.58
C TYR A 84 -8.46 3.90 11.91
N GLU A 85 -8.79 2.88 12.70
CA GLU A 85 -10.15 2.59 13.11
C GLU A 85 -10.75 3.72 13.96
N ALA A 86 -12.04 3.98 13.71
CA ALA A 86 -12.80 5.00 14.43
C ALA A 86 -12.80 4.77 15.95
N GLY A 87 -12.59 5.83 16.71
CA GLY A 87 -12.59 5.78 18.18
C GLY A 87 -11.36 5.14 18.81
N SER A 88 -10.39 4.64 18.01
CA SER A 88 -9.16 4.04 18.54
C SER A 88 -8.25 5.10 19.16
N GLU A 89 -7.50 4.70 20.20
CA GLU A 89 -6.46 5.55 20.78
C GLU A 89 -5.36 5.88 19.74
N ARG A 90 -5.13 4.97 18.80
CA ARG A 90 -4.14 5.15 17.75
C ARG A 90 -4.52 6.31 16.81
N LEU A 91 -5.80 6.44 16.47
CA LEU A 91 -6.31 7.56 15.66
C LEU A 91 -6.11 8.88 16.39
N LYS A 92 -6.49 8.94 17.66
CA LYS A 92 -6.30 10.13 18.52
C LYS A 92 -4.83 10.51 18.68
N ASN A 93 -3.97 9.53 18.91
CA ASN A 93 -2.52 9.76 19.05
C ASN A 93 -1.86 10.20 17.74
N ALA A 94 -2.46 9.91 16.59
CA ALA A 94 -2.07 10.44 15.29
C ALA A 94 -2.57 11.88 15.04
N GLY A 95 -3.40 12.43 15.95
CA GLY A 95 -3.90 13.80 15.90
C GLY A 95 -5.19 13.97 15.10
N PHE A 96 -5.98 12.90 14.92
CA PHE A 96 -7.22 12.93 14.15
C PHE A 96 -8.43 12.51 14.99
N ASP A 97 -9.54 13.18 14.79
CA ASP A 97 -10.81 12.86 15.44
C ASP A 97 -11.58 11.77 14.68
N THR A 98 -11.44 11.71 13.35
CA THR A 98 -12.15 10.77 12.49
C THR A 98 -11.24 10.09 11.48
N PRO A 99 -11.56 8.83 11.08
CA PRO A 99 -10.85 8.16 9.98
C PRO A 99 -10.95 8.91 8.66
N GLN A 100 -12.06 9.61 8.41
CA GLN A 100 -12.24 10.41 7.21
C GLN A 100 -11.23 11.55 7.14
N GLU A 101 -11.07 12.30 8.22
CA GLU A 101 -10.08 13.37 8.33
C GLU A 101 -8.67 12.85 8.08
N MET A 102 -8.29 11.75 8.75
CA MET A 102 -7.00 11.11 8.53
C MET A 102 -6.79 10.71 7.06
N LEU A 103 -7.82 10.14 6.42
CA LEU A 103 -7.76 9.72 5.02
C LEU A 103 -7.57 10.91 4.07
N GLU A 104 -8.23 12.03 4.30
CA GLU A 104 -8.06 13.25 3.51
C GLU A 104 -6.62 13.77 3.56
N HIS A 105 -6.01 13.74 4.74
CA HIS A 105 -4.59 14.07 4.91
C HIS A 105 -3.67 13.06 4.22
N ILE A 106 -3.98 11.75 4.30
CA ILE A 106 -3.26 10.71 3.57
C ILE A 106 -3.34 10.95 2.06
N ARG A 107 -4.52 11.20 1.51
CA ARG A 107 -4.72 11.50 0.08
C ARG A 107 -3.84 12.66 -0.38
N SER A 108 -3.88 13.77 0.35
CA SER A 108 -3.10 14.96 0.07
C SER A 108 -1.59 14.68 0.10
N ALA A 109 -1.11 13.99 1.14
CA ALA A 109 0.31 13.67 1.29
C ALA A 109 0.80 12.70 0.20
N TYR A 110 0.00 11.69 -0.16
CA TYR A 110 0.35 10.74 -1.22
C TYR A 110 0.32 11.37 -2.61
N GLN A 111 -0.60 12.32 -2.87
CA GLN A 111 -0.59 13.08 -4.12
C GLN A 111 0.68 13.93 -4.23
N ALA A 112 1.01 14.68 -3.19
CA ALA A 112 2.24 15.46 -3.15
C ALA A 112 3.51 14.60 -3.30
N ALA A 113 3.51 13.40 -2.69
CA ALA A 113 4.60 12.44 -2.82
C ALA A 113 4.71 11.87 -4.25
N ALA A 114 3.58 11.54 -4.87
CA ALA A 114 3.53 11.05 -6.24
C ALA A 114 4.06 12.11 -7.22
N ASP A 115 3.60 13.35 -7.08
CA ASP A 115 4.05 14.48 -7.91
C ASP A 115 5.56 14.72 -7.73
N ARG A 116 6.05 14.63 -6.48
CA ARG A 116 7.46 14.87 -6.14
C ARG A 116 8.41 13.92 -6.84
N ILE A 117 8.06 12.64 -6.95
CA ILE A 117 8.92 11.63 -7.58
C ILE A 117 8.50 11.28 -9.00
N GLY A 118 7.50 11.95 -9.58
CA GLY A 118 6.97 11.61 -10.90
C GLY A 118 6.43 10.18 -10.94
N ALA A 119 5.66 9.78 -9.93
CA ALA A 119 5.04 8.47 -9.89
C ALA A 119 3.97 8.32 -11.00
N SER A 120 3.88 7.13 -11.57
CA SER A 120 2.91 6.77 -12.63
C SER A 120 1.49 6.61 -12.07
N GLY A 121 1.32 6.54 -10.76
CA GLY A 121 0.02 6.47 -10.11
C GLY A 121 0.11 6.17 -8.61
N ILE A 122 -1.08 6.23 -7.99
CA ILE A 122 -1.26 5.90 -6.57
C ILE A 122 -2.19 4.69 -6.50
N ILE A 123 -1.75 3.61 -5.86
CA ILE A 123 -2.58 2.43 -5.60
C ILE A 123 -3.54 2.80 -4.46
N PRO A 124 -4.88 2.87 -4.70
CA PRO A 124 -5.83 3.52 -3.80
C PRO A 124 -6.28 2.60 -2.65
N SER A 125 -5.34 1.99 -1.95
CA SER A 125 -5.62 1.02 -0.88
C SER A 125 -6.32 1.66 0.32
N GLY A 126 -5.96 2.90 0.67
CA GLY A 126 -6.61 3.65 1.74
C GLY A 126 -8.06 4.00 1.42
N ASP A 127 -8.30 4.44 0.18
CA ASP A 127 -9.64 4.71 -0.32
C ASP A 127 -10.52 3.44 -0.30
N ALA A 128 -9.95 2.30 -0.70
CA ALA A 128 -10.67 1.03 -0.69
C ALA A 128 -11.05 0.57 0.72
N MET A 129 -10.13 0.66 1.68
CA MET A 129 -10.40 0.29 3.07
C MET A 129 -11.53 1.16 3.67
N PHE A 130 -11.53 2.46 3.41
CA PHE A 130 -12.58 3.36 3.86
C PHE A 130 -13.91 3.09 3.14
N LYS A 131 -13.86 2.94 1.82
CA LYS A 131 -15.07 2.65 1.01
C LYS A 131 -15.73 1.33 1.37
N ALA A 132 -14.97 0.34 1.84
CA ALA A 132 -15.53 -0.92 2.32
C ALA A 132 -16.45 -0.72 3.54
N LEU A 133 -16.09 0.16 4.47
CA LEU A 133 -16.95 0.52 5.61
C LEU A 133 -18.25 1.18 5.13
N GLU A 134 -18.18 2.11 4.16
CA GLU A 134 -19.37 2.71 3.56
C GLU A 134 -20.25 1.68 2.82
N ASN A 135 -19.64 0.64 2.29
CA ASN A 135 -20.33 -0.47 1.60
C ASN A 135 -20.87 -1.55 2.55
N GLY A 136 -20.80 -1.33 3.86
CA GLY A 136 -21.41 -2.18 4.88
C GLY A 136 -20.51 -3.23 5.50
N MET A 137 -19.18 -3.11 5.34
CA MET A 137 -18.25 -3.88 6.16
C MET A 137 -18.15 -3.27 7.56
N GLU A 138 -18.24 -4.12 8.58
CA GLU A 138 -18.11 -3.68 9.96
C GLU A 138 -16.64 -3.63 10.39
N ILE A 139 -15.82 -4.58 9.91
CA ILE A 139 -14.43 -4.74 10.33
C ILE A 139 -13.53 -4.87 9.10
N VAL A 140 -12.66 -3.90 8.92
CA VAL A 140 -11.60 -3.92 7.88
C VAL A 140 -10.20 -4.06 8.50
N HIS A 141 -10.07 -3.77 9.79
CA HIS A 141 -8.83 -3.88 10.55
C HIS A 141 -8.85 -5.11 11.47
N ARG A 142 -7.68 -5.68 11.82
CA ARG A 142 -7.53 -6.73 12.84
C ARG A 142 -7.16 -6.20 14.22
N ASP A 143 -6.51 -5.03 14.27
CA ASP A 143 -5.90 -4.45 15.48
C ASP A 143 -5.90 -2.92 15.42
N THR A 144 -6.99 -2.34 14.96
CA THR A 144 -7.22 -0.89 14.77
C THR A 144 -6.45 -0.21 13.64
N PHE A 145 -5.46 -0.86 13.01
CA PHE A 145 -4.67 -0.24 11.93
C PHE A 145 -4.14 -1.20 10.87
N HIS A 146 -3.88 -2.47 11.15
CA HIS A 146 -3.52 -3.42 10.11
C HIS A 146 -4.76 -3.97 9.42
N ALA A 147 -4.67 -4.27 8.13
CA ALA A 147 -5.74 -4.93 7.39
C ALA A 147 -6.10 -6.28 8.02
N SER A 148 -7.39 -6.62 8.08
CA SER A 148 -7.86 -7.92 8.57
C SER A 148 -7.32 -9.05 7.70
N LEU A 149 -7.09 -10.22 8.30
CA LEU A 149 -6.38 -11.34 7.67
C LEU A 149 -7.18 -12.00 6.52
N GLY A 150 -8.50 -11.91 6.57
CA GLY A 150 -9.39 -12.36 5.49
C GLY A 150 -9.77 -11.20 4.56
N PHE A 151 -10.89 -10.54 4.89
CA PHE A 151 -11.48 -9.49 4.05
C PHE A 151 -10.51 -8.38 3.65
N GLY A 152 -9.79 -7.79 4.62
CA GLY A 152 -8.90 -6.66 4.32
C GLY A 152 -7.80 -7.03 3.33
N ARG A 153 -7.15 -8.20 3.53
CA ARG A 153 -6.13 -8.69 2.59
C ARG A 153 -6.71 -9.02 1.22
N TYR A 154 -7.91 -9.63 1.16
CA TYR A 154 -8.58 -9.92 -0.09
C TYR A 154 -8.90 -8.64 -0.86
N LEU A 155 -9.49 -7.63 -0.21
CA LEU A 155 -9.78 -6.34 -0.80
C LEU A 155 -8.53 -5.67 -1.36
N LEU A 156 -7.45 -5.61 -0.58
CA LEU A 156 -6.18 -5.02 -1.03
C LEU A 156 -5.59 -5.78 -2.22
N GLY A 157 -5.68 -7.11 -2.22
CA GLY A 157 -5.28 -7.94 -3.36
C GLY A 157 -6.06 -7.62 -4.63
N LEU A 158 -7.39 -7.44 -4.54
CA LEU A 158 -8.22 -7.02 -5.67
C LEU A 158 -7.84 -5.63 -6.20
N VAL A 159 -7.58 -4.68 -5.30
CA VAL A 159 -7.15 -3.32 -5.68
C VAL A 159 -5.83 -3.37 -6.45
N TRP A 160 -4.83 -4.09 -5.94
CA TRP A 160 -3.55 -4.26 -6.63
C TRP A 160 -3.70 -4.98 -7.97
N TYR A 161 -4.45 -6.08 -8.01
CA TYR A 161 -4.70 -6.82 -9.23
C TYR A 161 -5.35 -5.95 -10.30
N GLY A 162 -6.46 -5.28 -9.96
CA GLY A 162 -7.16 -4.42 -10.90
C GLY A 162 -6.33 -3.21 -11.34
N PHE A 163 -5.58 -2.60 -10.41
CA PHE A 163 -4.73 -1.44 -10.69
C PHE A 163 -3.63 -1.76 -11.72
N PHE A 164 -2.90 -2.87 -11.55
CA PHE A 164 -1.80 -3.21 -12.44
C PHE A 164 -2.22 -3.91 -13.72
N THR A 165 -3.30 -4.68 -13.69
CA THR A 165 -3.72 -5.48 -14.86
C THR A 165 -4.79 -4.81 -15.71
N GLY A 166 -5.54 -3.85 -15.15
CA GLY A 166 -6.74 -3.29 -15.77
C GLY A 166 -7.88 -4.30 -15.96
N ARG A 167 -7.76 -5.51 -15.39
CA ARG A 167 -8.75 -6.56 -15.53
C ARG A 167 -9.87 -6.44 -14.50
N SER A 168 -11.03 -7.02 -14.82
CA SER A 168 -12.14 -7.10 -13.86
C SER A 168 -11.72 -7.82 -12.59
N VAL A 169 -12.15 -7.27 -11.46
CA VAL A 169 -11.94 -7.82 -10.11
C VAL A 169 -13.10 -8.69 -9.66
N LYS A 170 -14.10 -8.89 -10.53
CA LYS A 170 -15.25 -9.77 -10.29
C LYS A 170 -14.81 -11.24 -10.37
N HIS A 171 -15.25 -12.03 -9.42
CA HIS A 171 -15.01 -13.48 -9.40
C HIS A 171 -13.54 -13.93 -9.41
N ILE A 172 -12.70 -13.26 -8.64
CA ILE A 172 -11.35 -13.76 -8.38
C ILE A 172 -11.43 -14.92 -7.38
N PRO A 173 -11.06 -16.15 -7.79
CA PRO A 173 -11.32 -17.37 -7.00
C PRO A 173 -10.28 -17.61 -5.88
N PHE A 174 -9.34 -16.72 -5.66
CA PHE A 174 -8.31 -16.89 -4.64
C PHE A 174 -8.91 -16.93 -3.24
N ASP A 175 -8.58 -17.95 -2.45
CA ASP A 175 -9.13 -18.20 -1.11
C ASP A 175 -8.11 -18.65 -0.05
N ALA A 176 -6.83 -18.69 -0.41
CA ALA A 176 -5.75 -19.11 0.47
C ALA A 176 -5.36 -18.02 1.49
N PHE A 177 -6.33 -17.57 2.29
CA PHE A 177 -6.13 -16.62 3.39
C PHE A 177 -6.10 -17.32 4.75
N ASP A 178 -5.41 -16.73 5.73
CA ASP A 178 -5.39 -17.22 7.11
C ASP A 178 -6.80 -17.25 7.74
N VAL A 179 -7.69 -16.37 7.29
CA VAL A 179 -9.10 -16.29 7.70
C VAL A 179 -9.97 -16.37 6.45
N PRO A 180 -10.96 -17.28 6.41
CA PRO A 180 -11.87 -17.42 5.28
C PRO A 180 -12.60 -16.11 4.96
N VAL A 181 -12.88 -15.87 3.67
CA VAL A 181 -13.67 -14.74 3.18
C VAL A 181 -14.98 -15.30 2.63
N SER A 182 -16.10 -14.90 3.21
CA SER A 182 -17.45 -15.34 2.78
C SER A 182 -17.82 -14.76 1.41
N ASP A 183 -18.81 -15.36 0.74
CA ASP A 183 -19.28 -14.87 -0.56
C ASP A 183 -19.81 -13.43 -0.48
N LYS A 184 -20.50 -13.07 0.60
CA LYS A 184 -20.94 -11.69 0.85
C LYS A 184 -19.77 -10.71 0.94
N GLU A 185 -18.73 -11.08 1.66
CA GLU A 185 -17.53 -10.26 1.78
C GLU A 185 -16.78 -10.14 0.45
N ARG A 186 -16.71 -11.22 -0.33
CA ARG A 186 -16.13 -11.21 -1.68
C ARG A 186 -16.88 -10.25 -2.61
N GLU A 187 -18.21 -10.26 -2.55
CA GLU A 187 -19.03 -9.34 -3.34
C GLU A 187 -18.81 -7.87 -2.94
N ILE A 188 -18.77 -7.58 -1.63
CA ILE A 188 -18.47 -6.24 -1.12
C ILE A 188 -17.06 -5.81 -1.54
N ALA A 189 -16.06 -6.68 -1.43
CA ALA A 189 -14.69 -6.39 -1.82
C ALA A 189 -14.57 -6.08 -3.32
N ALA A 190 -15.18 -6.91 -4.17
CA ALA A 190 -15.17 -6.71 -5.62
C ALA A 190 -15.83 -5.38 -6.03
N ARG A 191 -17.01 -5.09 -5.48
CA ARG A 191 -17.72 -3.83 -5.71
C ARG A 191 -16.90 -2.61 -5.24
N THR A 192 -16.28 -2.75 -4.07
CA THR A 192 -15.44 -1.69 -3.50
C THR A 192 -14.20 -1.43 -4.34
N ALA A 193 -13.47 -2.48 -4.71
CA ALA A 193 -12.28 -2.37 -5.54
C ALA A 193 -12.61 -1.77 -6.92
N ALA A 194 -13.67 -2.22 -7.57
CA ALA A 194 -14.11 -1.66 -8.86
C ALA A 194 -14.43 -0.16 -8.73
N ALA A 195 -15.14 0.25 -7.67
CA ALA A 195 -15.51 1.64 -7.45
C ALA A 195 -14.28 2.56 -7.29
N VAL A 196 -13.27 2.16 -6.49
CA VAL A 196 -12.07 2.98 -6.27
C VAL A 196 -11.13 2.98 -7.47
N LEU A 197 -11.19 1.96 -8.31
CA LEU A 197 -10.42 1.87 -9.56
C LEU A 197 -11.12 2.57 -10.74
N GLY A 198 -12.37 3.02 -10.58
CA GLY A 198 -13.15 3.61 -11.66
C GLY A 198 -13.52 2.62 -12.77
N THR A 199 -13.61 1.32 -12.43
CA THR A 199 -13.96 0.24 -13.36
C THR A 199 -15.37 -0.28 -13.11
N THR A 200 -15.97 -0.91 -14.13
CA THR A 200 -17.23 -1.65 -13.98
C THR A 200 -16.96 -3.09 -13.53
N LEU A 201 -17.88 -3.67 -12.75
CA LEU A 201 -17.85 -5.08 -12.35
C LEU A 201 -18.13 -6.02 -13.52
#